data_f157e582a9ccad4989ab07f6d83e4526
#
_entry.id   f157e582a9ccad4989ab07f6d83e4526
#
_cell.length_a   1.000
_cell.length_b   1.000
_cell.length_c   1.000
_cell.angle_alpha   90.00
_cell.angle_beta   90.00
_cell.angle_gamma   90.00
#
_symmetry.space_group_name_H-M   'P 1'
#
loop_
_entity.id
_entity.type
_entity.pdbx_description
1 polymer ?
#
loop_
_entity_poly.entity_id
_entity_poly.type
_entity_poly.pdbx_seq_one_letter_code
_entity_poly.pdbx_strand_id
1 'polypeptide(L)'
;MSKYLAKIIANDQEGLQMISACIARSKTKISNIKYLATNKVFLISIERTKVESDQKNKKINSICRFDFVDKVKSKNIDQFDKEIILELIGIDYLKYKNDYEINLIFNKNKHIVLTTETIEVRLEDQNEIKE
;
A
#
# COMPACT_ATOMS: atom_id res chain seq x y z
N MET A 1 12.12 -14.99 -21.57
CA MET A 1 12.80 -13.95 -20.80
C MET A 1 12.21 -13.84 -19.42
N SER A 2 13.04 -13.97 -18.42
CA SER A 2 12.57 -13.89 -17.04
C SER A 2 12.26 -12.44 -16.68
N LYS A 3 11.14 -12.24 -16.00
CA LYS A 3 10.77 -10.94 -15.45
C LYS A 3 10.94 -11.01 -13.95
N TYR A 4 11.66 -10.07 -13.41
CA TYR A 4 11.82 -9.99 -11.98
C TYR A 4 10.57 -9.32 -11.38
N LEU A 5 9.83 -10.12 -10.61
CA LEU A 5 8.66 -9.63 -9.88
C LEU A 5 8.99 -9.71 -8.39
N ALA A 6 8.96 -8.55 -7.74
CA ALA A 6 9.34 -8.46 -6.34
C ALA A 6 8.25 -8.98 -5.42
N LYS A 7 8.67 -9.59 -4.32
CA LYS A 7 7.80 -9.96 -3.22
C LYS A 7 8.51 -9.58 -1.94
N ILE A 8 7.98 -8.61 -1.24
CA ILE A 8 8.59 -8.06 -0.03
C ILE A 8 7.63 -8.26 1.12
N ILE A 9 8.13 -8.86 2.20
CA ILE A 9 7.35 -9.10 3.40
C ILE A 9 7.95 -8.27 4.54
N ALA A 10 7.12 -7.49 5.21
CA ALA A 10 7.53 -6.66 6.34
C ALA A 10 6.79 -7.10 7.58
N ASN A 11 7.53 -7.33 8.66
CA ASN A 11 6.95 -7.63 9.96
C ASN A 11 7.57 -6.76 11.07
N ASP A 12 8.28 -5.73 10.68
CA ASP A 12 8.88 -4.77 11.60
C ASP A 12 8.96 -3.39 10.95
N GLN A 13 9.48 -2.43 11.70
CA GLN A 13 9.60 -1.04 11.25
C GLN A 13 10.47 -0.93 10.01
N GLU A 14 11.60 -1.60 10.01
CA GLU A 14 12.56 -1.52 8.91
C GLU A 14 11.97 -2.05 7.62
N GLY A 15 11.30 -3.20 7.69
CA GLY A 15 10.60 -3.76 6.53
C GLY A 15 9.49 -2.86 6.02
N LEU A 16 8.75 -2.23 6.93
CA LEU A 16 7.69 -1.32 6.55
C LEU A 16 8.24 -0.09 5.83
N GLN A 17 9.37 0.44 6.29
CA GLN A 17 10.04 1.55 5.62
C GLN A 17 10.51 1.17 4.22
N MET A 18 10.99 -0.06 4.06
CA MET A 18 11.39 -0.56 2.74
C MET A 18 10.22 -0.60 1.78
N ILE A 19 9.07 -1.13 2.24
CA ILE A 19 7.87 -1.15 1.42
C ILE A 19 7.42 0.27 1.10
N SER A 20 7.45 1.17 2.08
CA SER A 20 7.08 2.58 1.88
C SER A 20 7.91 3.21 0.76
N ALA A 21 9.21 2.95 0.75
CA ALA A 21 10.09 3.48 -0.30
C ALA A 21 9.74 2.90 -1.67
N CYS A 22 9.41 1.62 -1.74
CA CYS A 22 9.07 0.97 -3.00
C CYS A 22 7.77 1.48 -3.61
N ILE A 23 6.81 1.87 -2.78
CA ILE A 23 5.48 2.28 -3.26
C ILE A 23 5.29 3.79 -3.33
N ALA A 24 6.30 4.57 -2.93
CA ALA A 24 6.22 6.02 -3.01
C ALA A 24 5.93 6.45 -4.44
N ARG A 25 5.00 7.39 -4.60
CA ARG A 25 4.51 7.91 -5.88
C ARG A 25 3.68 6.93 -6.70
N SER A 26 3.33 5.78 -6.14
CA SER A 26 2.40 4.86 -6.78
C SER A 26 1.01 5.46 -6.85
N LYS A 27 0.25 5.02 -7.85
CA LYS A 27 -1.12 5.50 -8.05
C LYS A 27 -2.11 4.38 -7.83
N THR A 28 -3.27 4.73 -7.32
CA THR A 28 -4.38 3.80 -7.15
C THR A 28 -5.70 4.54 -7.30
N LYS A 29 -6.76 3.78 -7.56
CA LYS A 29 -8.13 4.31 -7.53
C LYS A 29 -8.84 3.81 -6.28
N ILE A 30 -9.84 4.56 -5.84
CA ILE A 30 -10.66 4.12 -4.69
C ILE A 30 -11.22 2.72 -4.93
N SER A 31 -11.65 2.42 -6.16
CA SER A 31 -12.20 1.11 -6.52
C SER A 31 -11.19 -0.05 -6.35
N ASN A 32 -9.90 0.26 -6.25
CA ASN A 32 -8.84 -0.73 -6.09
C ASN A 32 -8.39 -0.91 -4.64
N ILE A 33 -9.16 -0.35 -3.71
CA ILE A 33 -8.90 -0.44 -2.27
C ILE A 33 -10.02 -1.26 -1.65
N LYS A 34 -9.67 -2.30 -0.90
CA LYS A 34 -10.65 -3.19 -0.28
C LYS A 34 -10.27 -3.52 1.15
N TYR A 35 -11.25 -3.50 2.03
CA TYR A 35 -11.09 -3.99 3.39
C TYR A 35 -11.99 -5.19 3.60
N LEU A 36 -11.37 -6.34 3.84
CA LEU A 36 -12.06 -7.58 4.11
C LEU A 36 -12.13 -7.75 5.63
N ALA A 37 -13.15 -7.16 6.24
CA ALA A 37 -13.24 -7.03 7.69
C ALA A 37 -13.29 -8.38 8.40
N THR A 38 -14.00 -9.37 7.82
CA THR A 38 -14.10 -10.70 8.40
C THR A 38 -12.73 -11.37 8.50
N ASN A 39 -11.88 -11.15 7.51
CA ASN A 39 -10.53 -11.72 7.47
C ASN A 39 -9.49 -10.81 8.09
N LYS A 40 -9.86 -9.58 8.45
CA LYS A 40 -8.95 -8.56 8.96
C LYS A 40 -7.83 -8.24 7.98
N VAL A 41 -8.15 -8.17 6.69
CA VAL A 41 -7.17 -7.94 5.63
C VAL A 41 -7.54 -6.67 4.87
N PHE A 42 -6.56 -5.80 4.69
CA PHE A 42 -6.70 -4.61 3.86
C PHE A 42 -5.82 -4.76 2.63
N LEU A 43 -6.42 -4.55 1.46
CA LEU A 43 -5.73 -4.70 0.17
C LEU A 43 -5.78 -3.40 -0.59
N ILE A 44 -4.66 -3.02 -1.18
CA ILE A 44 -4.59 -1.89 -2.09
C ILE A 44 -3.79 -2.30 -3.33
N SER A 45 -4.44 -2.19 -4.50
CA SER A 45 -3.77 -2.45 -5.77
C SER A 45 -3.22 -1.13 -6.28
N ILE A 46 -1.94 -1.13 -6.62
CA ILE A 46 -1.24 0.08 -7.02
C ILE A 46 -0.51 -0.11 -8.34
N GLU A 47 -0.27 0.99 -9.00
CA GLU A 47 0.62 1.08 -10.14
C GLU A 47 1.89 1.78 -9.65
N ARG A 48 2.98 1.04 -9.55
CA ARG A 48 4.23 1.59 -9.05
C ARG A 48 5.30 1.61 -10.12
N THR A 49 6.27 2.49 -9.97
CA THR A 49 7.46 2.51 -10.80
C THR A 49 8.51 1.62 -10.16
N LYS A 50 9.11 0.76 -10.96
CA LYS A 50 10.07 -0.22 -10.47
C LYS A 50 11.42 0.46 -10.25
N VAL A 51 11.67 0.92 -9.02
CA VAL A 51 12.89 1.65 -8.68
C VAL A 51 14.09 0.76 -8.44
N GLU A 52 13.85 -0.52 -8.17
CA GLU A 52 14.91 -1.50 -7.90
C GLU A 52 15.49 -2.11 -9.19
N SER A 53 15.04 -1.65 -10.34
CA SER A 53 15.46 -2.15 -11.64
C SER A 53 16.25 -1.09 -12.39
N ASP A 54 17.21 -1.52 -13.21
CA ASP A 54 17.97 -0.63 -14.09
C ASP A 54 17.12 -0.04 -15.21
N GLN A 55 15.93 -0.58 -15.40
CA GLN A 55 15.03 -0.12 -16.45
C GLN A 55 14.17 1.00 -15.91
N LYS A 56 14.56 2.21 -16.22
CA LYS A 56 13.84 3.41 -15.80
C LYS A 56 12.43 3.43 -16.37
N ASN A 57 11.48 3.93 -15.59
CA ASN A 57 10.09 4.15 -15.98
C ASN A 57 9.27 2.88 -16.26
N LYS A 58 9.78 1.73 -15.85
CA LYS A 58 8.97 0.52 -15.89
C LYS A 58 7.89 0.60 -14.83
N LYS A 59 6.66 0.45 -15.27
CA LYS A 59 5.50 0.43 -14.37
C LYS A 59 5.04 -1.00 -14.18
N ILE A 60 4.58 -1.27 -12.97
CA ILE A 60 4.17 -2.60 -12.61
C ILE A 60 2.96 -2.52 -11.69
N ASN A 61 2.02 -3.44 -11.90
CA ASN A 61 0.89 -3.60 -10.99
C ASN A 61 1.32 -4.40 -9.79
N SER A 62 1.04 -3.90 -8.61
CA SER A 62 1.40 -4.54 -7.36
C SER A 62 0.23 -4.51 -6.40
N ILE A 63 0.18 -5.49 -5.52
CA ILE A 63 -0.80 -5.52 -4.44
C ILE A 63 -0.04 -5.38 -3.12
N CYS A 64 -0.48 -4.45 -2.31
CA CYS A 64 0.01 -4.31 -0.96
C CYS A 64 -1.07 -4.83 -0.01
N ARG A 65 -0.72 -5.84 0.77
CA ARG A 65 -1.64 -6.51 1.69
C ARG A 65 -1.21 -6.26 3.12
N PHE A 66 -2.18 -5.85 3.93
CA PHE A 66 -1.98 -5.61 5.35
C PHE A 66 -2.83 -6.61 6.12
N ASP A 67 -2.21 -7.42 6.97
CA ASP A 67 -2.90 -8.42 7.78
C ASP A 67 -3.18 -7.90 9.18
N PHE A 68 -4.10 -8.56 9.87
CA PHE A 68 -4.48 -8.25 11.25
C PHE A 68 -5.01 -6.83 11.43
N VAL A 69 -5.76 -6.35 10.43
CA VAL A 69 -6.34 -5.00 10.45
C VAL A 69 -7.69 -5.05 11.14
N ASP A 70 -7.79 -4.39 12.29
CA ASP A 70 -9.03 -4.34 13.07
C ASP A 70 -9.95 -3.20 12.65
N LYS A 71 -9.38 -2.08 12.21
CA LYS A 71 -10.14 -0.89 11.82
C LYS A 71 -9.48 -0.20 10.65
N VAL A 72 -10.31 0.42 9.82
CA VAL A 72 -9.85 1.27 8.72
C VAL A 72 -10.60 2.59 8.81
N LYS A 73 -9.87 3.70 8.81
CA LYS A 73 -10.44 5.04 8.76
C LYS A 73 -9.84 5.79 7.58
N SER A 74 -10.67 6.55 6.88
CA SER A 74 -10.18 7.42 5.83
C SER A 74 -10.38 8.88 6.22
N LYS A 75 -9.51 9.74 5.72
CA LYS A 75 -9.57 11.17 5.96
C LYS A 75 -9.43 11.91 4.63
N ASN A 76 -10.37 12.81 4.37
CA ASN A 76 -10.39 13.63 3.15
C ASN A 76 -10.53 12.83 1.85
N ILE A 77 -11.13 11.65 1.93
CA ILE A 77 -11.37 10.80 0.77
C ILE A 77 -12.87 10.65 0.57
N ASP A 78 -13.35 11.02 -0.62
CA ASP A 78 -14.74 10.80 -1.00
C ASP A 78 -14.91 9.36 -1.47
N GLN A 79 -15.48 8.53 -0.60
CA GLN A 79 -15.64 7.10 -0.89
C GLN A 79 -16.68 6.81 -1.96
N PHE A 80 -17.50 7.80 -2.31
CA PHE A 80 -18.53 7.63 -3.34
C PHE A 80 -17.96 7.84 -4.73
N ASP A 81 -16.87 8.58 -4.87
CA ASP A 81 -16.22 8.78 -6.16
C ASP A 81 -15.09 7.75 -6.33
N LYS A 82 -15.46 6.60 -6.87
CA LYS A 82 -14.54 5.46 -6.98
C LYS A 82 -13.48 5.62 -8.06
N GLU A 83 -13.63 6.63 -8.90
CA GLU A 83 -12.68 6.90 -9.98
C GLU A 83 -11.59 7.90 -9.61
N ILE A 84 -11.62 8.42 -8.39
CA ILE A 84 -10.56 9.32 -7.91
C ILE A 84 -9.25 8.56 -7.90
N ILE A 85 -8.23 9.18 -8.48
CA ILE A 85 -6.88 8.65 -8.48
C ILE A 85 -6.13 9.26 -7.30
N LEU A 86 -5.60 8.38 -6.46
CA LEU A 86 -4.80 8.76 -5.31
C LEU A 86 -3.32 8.47 -5.61
N GLU A 87 -2.47 9.39 -5.24
CA GLU A 87 -1.02 9.17 -5.33
C GLU A 87 -0.49 8.91 -3.93
N LEU A 88 0.12 7.76 -3.74
CA LEU A 88 0.66 7.36 -2.46
C LEU A 88 2.01 8.06 -2.24
N ILE A 89 2.12 8.75 -1.12
CA ILE A 89 3.34 9.47 -0.75
C ILE A 89 4.24 8.56 0.09
N GLY A 90 3.66 7.82 1.00
CA GLY A 90 4.42 6.93 1.85
C GLY A 90 3.55 6.28 2.91
N ILE A 91 4.20 5.48 3.73
CA ILE A 91 3.57 4.80 4.85
C ILE A 91 4.31 5.22 6.12
N ASP A 92 3.55 5.58 7.13
CA ASP A 92 4.09 5.89 8.45
C ASP A 92 3.40 5.00 9.47
N TYR A 93 3.96 4.87 10.67
CA TYR A 93 3.31 4.08 11.70
C TYR A 93 3.56 4.65 13.07
N LEU A 94 2.66 4.33 13.96
CA LEU A 94 2.74 4.73 15.36
C LEU A 94 2.33 3.54 16.21
N LYS A 95 3.12 3.22 17.22
CA LYS A 95 2.73 2.20 18.18
C LYS A 95 1.93 2.88 19.30
N TYR A 96 0.75 2.35 19.57
CA TYR A 96 -0.13 2.91 20.58
C TYR A 96 -0.67 1.77 21.45
N LYS A 97 -0.25 1.74 22.71
CA LYS A 97 -0.58 0.67 23.65
C LYS A 97 -0.12 -0.68 23.08
N ASN A 98 -1.05 -1.60 22.84
CA ASN A 98 -0.72 -2.93 22.30
C ASN A 98 -0.93 -3.02 20.80
N ASP A 99 -1.37 -1.94 20.15
CA ASP A 99 -1.69 -1.92 18.74
C ASP A 99 -0.77 -1.00 17.98
N TYR A 100 -0.89 -1.04 16.66
CA TYR A 100 -0.19 -0.11 15.76
C TYR A 100 -1.22 0.64 14.94
N GLU A 101 -0.90 1.90 14.63
CA GLU A 101 -1.62 2.64 13.61
C GLU A 101 -0.70 2.79 12.41
N ILE A 102 -1.10 2.22 11.29
CA ILE A 102 -0.37 2.34 10.03
C ILE A 102 -1.09 3.39 9.18
N ASN A 103 -0.39 4.44 8.83
CA ASN A 103 -0.97 5.56 8.09
C ASN A 103 -0.48 5.53 6.65
N LEU A 104 -1.41 5.33 5.72
CA LEU A 104 -1.15 5.46 4.30
C LEU A 104 -1.38 6.91 3.92
N ILE A 105 -0.33 7.58 3.49
CA ILE A 105 -0.34 9.02 3.22
C ILE A 105 -0.46 9.22 1.72
N PHE A 106 -1.51 9.91 1.30
CA PHE A 106 -1.74 10.23 -0.11
C PHE A 106 -1.61 11.72 -0.34
N ASN A 107 -1.52 12.11 -1.60
CA ASN A 107 -1.46 13.51 -1.98
C ASN A 107 -2.73 14.27 -1.54
N LYS A 108 -2.65 15.59 -1.50
CA LYS A 108 -3.76 16.49 -1.14
C LYS A 108 -4.30 16.22 0.27
N ASN A 109 -3.40 15.89 1.18
CA ASN A 109 -3.75 15.66 2.59
C ASN A 109 -4.83 14.59 2.78
N LYS A 110 -4.73 13.52 2.02
CA LYS A 110 -5.63 12.37 2.13
C LYS A 110 -4.91 11.25 2.85
N HIS A 111 -5.65 10.54 3.71
CA HIS A 111 -5.06 9.49 4.53
C HIS A 111 -5.99 8.30 4.67
N ILE A 112 -5.40 7.12 4.80
CA ILE A 112 -6.10 5.92 5.27
C ILE A 112 -5.31 5.41 6.45
N VAL A 113 -5.96 5.28 7.60
CA VAL A 113 -5.32 4.81 8.84
C VAL A 113 -5.84 3.42 9.16
N LEU A 114 -4.91 2.49 9.31
CA LEU A 114 -5.20 1.11 9.65
C LEU A 114 -4.79 0.88 11.11
N THR A 115 -5.71 0.36 11.92
CA THR A 115 -5.39 -0.10 13.27
C THR A 115 -5.10 -1.59 13.18
N THR A 116 -3.90 -2.01 13.56
CA THR A 116 -3.47 -3.39 13.43
C THR A 116 -2.92 -3.93 14.75
N GLU A 117 -3.06 -5.25 14.95
CA GLU A 117 -2.49 -5.91 16.12
C GLU A 117 -0.97 -6.02 16.03
N THR A 118 -0.46 -6.12 14.80
CA THR A 118 0.96 -6.26 14.54
C THR A 118 1.26 -5.69 13.16
N ILE A 119 2.55 -5.53 12.87
CA ILE A 119 2.97 -5.14 11.53
C ILE A 119 3.17 -6.42 10.73
N GLU A 120 2.32 -6.65 9.74
CA GLU A 120 2.49 -7.73 8.79
C GLU A 120 1.97 -7.26 7.46
N VAL A 121 2.90 -6.88 6.60
CA VAL A 121 2.59 -6.23 5.32
C VAL A 121 3.35 -6.96 4.22
N ARG A 122 2.68 -7.14 3.11
CA ARG A 122 3.26 -7.85 1.97
C ARG A 122 3.04 -7.04 0.71
N LEU A 123 4.13 -6.73 0.03
CA LEU A 123 4.08 -6.12 -1.30
C LEU A 123 4.42 -7.18 -2.32
N GLU A 124 3.53 -7.38 -3.28
CA GLU A 124 3.69 -8.43 -4.26
C GLU A 124 3.40 -7.91 -5.66
N ASP A 125 4.40 -7.95 -6.52
CA ASP A 125 4.23 -7.55 -7.91
C ASP A 125 3.41 -8.58 -8.66
N GLN A 126 2.51 -8.12 -9.52
CA GLN A 126 1.63 -8.99 -10.28
C GLN A 126 2.08 -9.12 -11.72
N ASN A 127 2.19 -8.01 -12.41
CA ASN A 127 2.56 -8.02 -13.82
C ASN A 127 3.05 -6.65 -14.25
N GLU A 128 3.93 -6.63 -15.24
CA GLU A 128 4.36 -5.39 -15.85
C GLU A 128 3.24 -4.82 -16.70
N ILE A 129 3.13 -3.48 -16.68
CA ILE A 129 2.17 -2.77 -17.51
C ILE A 129 2.83 -2.55 -18.86
N LYS A 130 2.20 -3.07 -19.91
CA LYS A 130 2.65 -2.86 -21.28
C LYS A 130 1.93 -1.66 -21.84
N GLU A 131 2.71 -0.76 -22.39
CA GLU A 131 2.16 0.41 -23.09
C GLU A 131 2.08 0.14 -24.59
#